data_ea405d00badb50e42f7e87843f96ceb3
#
_entry.id   ea405d00badb50e42f7e87843f96ceb3
#
_cell.length_a   1.000
_cell.length_b   1.000
_cell.length_c   1.000
_cell.angle_alpha   90.00
_cell.angle_beta   90.00
_cell.angle_gamma   90.00
#
_symmetry.space_group_name_H-M   'P 1'
#
loop_
_entity.id
_entity.type
_entity.pdbx_description
1 polymer ?
#
loop_
_entity_poly.entity_id
_entity_poly.type
_entity_poly.pdbx_seq_one_letter_code
_entity_poly.pdbx_strand_id
1 'polypeptide(L)'
;FSYAVDAPLDMRMDPREGATAADLLADLSERDLADLFSRYGEERYSRQIARAICRRRTKQPYERSADLVDTIRHAIPTPAQFGSGHPAKRVFQALRIAVNDELTMVEEGLEAALRILKPGGRLAVISFHSLEDRIVKEFMRDCAAPCVCPPDLPICGCGRAATMRVITSRVVRPGAAELDRNPRAASSRLRVAERTDAPLGDDA
;
A
#
# COMPACT_ATOMS: atom_id res chain seq x y z
N PHE A 1 7.00 10.30 -9.73
CA PHE A 1 6.16 9.08 -9.67
C PHE A 1 4.93 9.14 -10.60
N SER A 2 4.94 9.97 -11.64
CA SER A 2 3.78 10.18 -12.50
C SER A 2 3.85 9.34 -13.77
N TYR A 3 2.78 8.64 -14.09
CA TYR A 3 2.56 8.00 -15.40
C TYR A 3 2.03 8.99 -16.46
N ALA A 4 1.67 10.22 -16.05
CA ALA A 4 1.11 11.26 -16.91
C ALA A 4 2.19 12.19 -17.51
N VAL A 5 3.37 12.20 -16.93
CA VAL A 5 4.50 13.02 -17.37
C VAL A 5 5.68 12.09 -17.62
N ASP A 6 6.32 12.22 -18.78
CA ASP A 6 7.49 11.42 -19.10
C ASP A 6 8.70 11.89 -18.29
N ALA A 7 9.27 10.97 -17.50
CA ALA A 7 10.38 11.21 -16.59
C ALA A 7 11.28 9.96 -16.50
N PRO A 8 12.50 10.07 -15.97
CA PRO A 8 13.31 8.91 -15.61
C PRO A 8 12.54 7.93 -14.71
N LEU A 9 12.67 6.65 -14.95
CA LEU A 9 11.95 5.59 -14.24
C LEU A 9 12.67 5.23 -12.93
N ASP A 10 12.81 6.19 -12.03
CA ASP A 10 13.50 6.05 -10.73
C ASP A 10 12.55 5.56 -9.64
N MET A 11 11.58 6.37 -9.25
CA MET A 11 10.56 6.15 -8.20
C MET A 11 11.08 6.07 -6.76
N ARG A 12 12.35 6.28 -6.48
CA ARG A 12 12.86 6.36 -5.10
C ARG A 12 12.44 7.68 -4.44
N MET A 13 12.04 7.62 -3.18
CA MET A 13 11.81 8.81 -2.34
C MET A 13 13.14 9.39 -1.87
N ASP A 14 14.12 8.54 -1.54
CA ASP A 14 15.50 8.93 -1.31
C ASP A 14 16.37 8.46 -2.49
N PRO A 15 16.85 9.37 -3.38
CA PRO A 15 17.62 8.97 -4.55
C PRO A 15 19.05 8.51 -4.24
N ARG A 16 19.49 8.59 -2.97
CA ARG A 16 20.84 8.20 -2.55
C ARG A 16 20.99 6.70 -2.36
N GLU A 17 19.89 5.98 -2.09
CA GLU A 17 19.90 4.57 -1.71
C GLU A 17 18.86 3.76 -2.47
N GLY A 18 19.11 2.45 -2.56
CA GLY A 18 18.16 1.47 -3.11
C GLY A 18 18.12 1.40 -4.63
N ALA A 19 17.46 0.36 -5.11
CA ALA A 19 17.24 0.12 -6.53
C ALA A 19 16.14 1.04 -7.08
N THR A 20 16.29 1.49 -8.32
CA THR A 20 15.27 2.24 -9.03
C THR A 20 14.18 1.32 -9.57
N ALA A 21 13.05 1.88 -10.00
CA ALA A 21 12.02 1.11 -10.70
C ALA A 21 12.56 0.50 -12.02
N ALA A 22 13.48 1.18 -12.70
CA ALA A 22 14.15 0.66 -13.88
C ALA A 22 14.99 -0.58 -13.56
N ASP A 23 15.73 -0.57 -12.44
CA ASP A 23 16.52 -1.72 -11.97
C ASP A 23 15.60 -2.91 -11.66
N LEU A 24 14.48 -2.69 -10.95
CA LEU A 24 13.51 -3.76 -10.69
C LEU A 24 12.97 -4.39 -11.98
N LEU A 25 12.69 -3.57 -13.01
CA LEU A 25 12.24 -4.09 -14.31
C LEU A 25 13.35 -4.83 -15.05
N ALA A 26 14.62 -4.47 -14.85
CA ALA A 26 15.75 -5.14 -15.46
C ALA A 26 16.05 -6.50 -14.82
N ASP A 27 15.98 -6.58 -13.48
CA ASP A 27 16.54 -7.71 -12.72
C ASP A 27 15.49 -8.78 -12.36
N LEU A 28 14.26 -8.39 -12.05
CA LEU A 28 13.24 -9.33 -11.57
C LEU A 28 12.80 -10.31 -12.67
N SER A 29 12.56 -11.56 -12.29
CA SER A 29 11.98 -12.56 -13.18
C SER A 29 10.55 -12.22 -13.63
N GLU A 30 10.07 -12.84 -14.72
CA GLU A 30 8.66 -12.68 -15.16
C GLU A 30 7.68 -13.02 -14.05
N ARG A 31 7.98 -14.05 -13.25
CA ARG A 31 7.15 -14.48 -12.13
C ARG A 31 7.14 -13.42 -11.02
N ASP A 32 8.31 -12.93 -10.62
CA ASP A 32 8.42 -11.96 -9.53
C ASP A 32 7.78 -10.63 -9.90
N LEU A 33 7.92 -10.18 -11.16
CA LEU A 33 7.20 -9.00 -11.68
C LEU A 33 5.68 -9.21 -11.66
N ALA A 34 5.20 -10.37 -12.08
CA ALA A 34 3.76 -10.66 -12.06
C ALA A 34 3.21 -10.69 -10.63
N ASP A 35 3.95 -11.28 -9.70
CA ASP A 35 3.58 -11.32 -8.28
C ASP A 35 3.61 -9.92 -7.67
N LEU A 36 4.63 -9.10 -7.97
CA LEU A 36 4.72 -7.71 -7.53
C LEU A 36 3.51 -6.89 -8.01
N PHE A 37 3.18 -6.95 -9.31
CA PHE A 37 2.03 -6.22 -9.85
C PHE A 37 0.69 -6.72 -9.32
N SER A 38 0.56 -8.01 -9.05
CA SER A 38 -0.64 -8.58 -8.44
C SER A 38 -0.79 -8.17 -6.99
N ARG A 39 0.27 -8.29 -6.17
CA ARG A 39 0.22 -8.03 -4.72
C ARG A 39 0.12 -6.55 -4.39
N TYR A 40 0.93 -5.71 -5.02
CA TYR A 40 1.03 -4.28 -4.69
C TYR A 40 0.20 -3.37 -5.59
N GLY A 41 -0.11 -3.83 -6.80
CA GLY A 41 -0.95 -3.10 -7.74
C GLY A 41 -2.40 -3.57 -7.78
N GLU A 42 -2.69 -4.75 -7.22
CA GLU A 42 -3.98 -5.43 -7.46
C GLU A 42 -4.31 -5.49 -8.97
N GLU A 43 -3.25 -5.70 -9.80
CA GLU A 43 -3.34 -5.63 -11.25
C GLU A 43 -3.82 -6.95 -11.85
N ARG A 44 -4.97 -6.91 -12.50
CA ARG A 44 -5.61 -8.09 -13.11
C ARG A 44 -4.77 -8.70 -14.24
N TYR A 45 -4.07 -7.87 -15.00
CA TYR A 45 -3.27 -8.29 -16.15
C TYR A 45 -1.78 -8.44 -15.82
N SER A 46 -1.45 -8.64 -14.54
CA SER A 46 -0.07 -8.70 -14.03
C SER A 46 0.83 -9.63 -14.83
N ARG A 47 0.36 -10.84 -15.17
CA ARG A 47 1.13 -11.83 -15.95
C ARG A 47 1.39 -11.39 -17.39
N GLN A 48 0.39 -10.82 -18.07
CA GLN A 48 0.56 -10.33 -19.44
C GLN A 48 1.54 -9.16 -19.48
N ILE A 49 1.44 -8.25 -18.52
CA ILE A 49 2.32 -7.09 -18.39
C ILE A 49 3.75 -7.54 -18.09
N ALA A 50 3.95 -8.42 -17.10
CA ALA A 50 5.27 -8.95 -16.76
C ALA A 50 5.95 -9.62 -17.96
N ARG A 51 5.22 -10.47 -18.70
CA ARG A 51 5.70 -11.11 -19.92
C ARG A 51 6.09 -10.10 -21.01
N ALA A 52 5.30 -9.04 -21.19
CA ALA A 52 5.59 -7.99 -22.16
C ALA A 52 6.85 -7.21 -21.76
N ILE A 53 7.01 -6.91 -20.48
CA ILE A 53 8.20 -6.26 -19.94
C ILE A 53 9.45 -7.11 -20.18
N CYS A 54 9.42 -8.39 -19.81
CA CYS A 54 10.56 -9.29 -20.01
C CYS A 54 10.95 -9.43 -21.49
N ARG A 55 9.97 -9.47 -22.39
CA ARG A 55 10.26 -9.51 -23.85
C ARG A 55 10.86 -8.21 -24.38
N ARG A 56 10.40 -7.05 -23.88
CA ARG A 56 10.93 -5.77 -24.35
C ARG A 56 12.33 -5.51 -23.83
N ARG A 57 12.59 -5.73 -22.53
CA ARG A 57 13.89 -5.44 -21.92
C ARG A 57 15.08 -6.16 -22.57
N THR A 58 14.86 -7.30 -23.24
CA THR A 58 15.91 -7.98 -23.99
C THR A 58 16.38 -7.22 -25.23
N LYS A 59 15.57 -6.27 -25.71
CA LYS A 59 15.87 -5.44 -26.89
C LYS A 59 16.24 -4.02 -26.51
N GLN A 60 15.56 -3.48 -25.51
CA GLN A 60 15.73 -2.11 -25.06
C GLN A 60 15.41 -2.01 -23.56
N PRO A 61 16.32 -1.47 -22.75
CA PRO A 61 16.07 -1.24 -21.33
C PRO A 61 14.95 -0.22 -21.10
N TYR A 62 14.42 -0.21 -19.88
CA TYR A 62 13.46 0.78 -19.44
C TYR A 62 14.20 1.94 -18.77
N GLU A 63 14.17 3.13 -19.37
CA GLU A 63 14.81 4.32 -18.83
C GLU A 63 13.79 5.37 -18.42
N ARG A 64 12.65 5.41 -19.12
CA ARG A 64 11.65 6.46 -18.96
C ARG A 64 10.26 5.88 -18.64
N SER A 65 9.45 6.67 -17.96
CA SER A 65 8.08 6.27 -17.61
C SER A 65 7.21 6.03 -18.85
N ALA A 66 7.41 6.77 -19.94
CA ALA A 66 6.70 6.56 -21.19
C ALA A 66 6.93 5.16 -21.77
N ASP A 67 8.14 4.62 -21.69
CA ASP A 67 8.48 3.27 -22.15
C ASP A 67 7.61 2.19 -21.46
N LEU A 68 7.45 2.33 -20.16
CA LEU A 68 6.63 1.41 -19.36
C LEU A 68 5.14 1.59 -19.67
N VAL A 69 4.66 2.83 -19.78
CA VAL A 69 3.26 3.13 -20.14
C VAL A 69 2.90 2.50 -21.48
N ASP A 70 3.76 2.62 -22.49
CA ASP A 70 3.54 2.04 -23.82
C ASP A 70 3.51 0.51 -23.76
N THR A 71 4.42 -0.11 -23.02
CA THR A 71 4.42 -1.55 -22.81
C THR A 71 3.14 -2.04 -22.17
N ILE A 72 2.66 -1.35 -21.14
CA ILE A 72 1.42 -1.72 -20.44
C ILE A 72 0.23 -1.61 -21.39
N ARG A 73 0.12 -0.52 -22.16
CA ARG A 73 -0.97 -0.33 -23.13
C ARG A 73 -1.03 -1.46 -24.15
N HIS A 74 0.11 -1.87 -24.69
CA HIS A 74 0.16 -2.95 -25.66
C HIS A 74 -0.07 -4.35 -25.05
N ALA A 75 0.18 -4.52 -23.75
CA ALA A 75 0.03 -5.80 -23.06
C ALA A 75 -1.41 -6.11 -22.65
N ILE A 76 -2.25 -5.09 -22.46
CA ILE A 76 -3.63 -5.27 -21.95
C ILE A 76 -4.66 -5.14 -23.10
N PRO A 77 -5.83 -5.82 -22.97
CA PRO A 77 -6.89 -5.69 -23.98
C PRO A 77 -7.38 -4.25 -24.14
N THR A 78 -7.70 -3.86 -25.37
CA THR A 78 -8.19 -2.49 -25.70
C THR A 78 -9.33 -2.02 -24.79
N PRO A 79 -10.38 -2.83 -24.49
CA PRO A 79 -11.43 -2.37 -23.56
C PRO A 79 -10.94 -2.03 -22.16
N ALA A 80 -9.88 -2.69 -21.68
CA ALA A 80 -9.30 -2.43 -20.36
C ALA A 80 -8.51 -1.12 -20.29
N GLN A 81 -8.11 -0.56 -21.42
CA GLN A 81 -7.39 0.71 -21.49
C GLN A 81 -8.30 1.92 -21.24
N PHE A 82 -9.62 1.77 -21.44
CA PHE A 82 -10.64 2.82 -21.30
C PHE A 82 -11.51 2.65 -20.04
N GLY A 83 -11.08 1.83 -19.07
CA GLY A 83 -11.75 1.65 -17.79
C GLY A 83 -11.61 2.84 -16.83
N SER A 84 -12.01 2.65 -15.56
CA SER A 84 -11.94 3.67 -14.53
C SER A 84 -10.49 3.99 -14.13
N GLY A 85 -9.86 4.91 -14.84
CA GLY A 85 -8.51 5.40 -14.54
C GLY A 85 -7.45 4.98 -15.58
N HIS A 86 -6.26 5.54 -15.43
CA HIS A 86 -5.16 5.29 -16.36
C HIS A 86 -4.64 3.84 -16.22
N PRO A 87 -4.45 3.08 -17.31
CA PRO A 87 -4.08 1.66 -17.25
C PRO A 87 -2.75 1.39 -16.52
N ALA A 88 -1.81 2.34 -16.57
CA ALA A 88 -0.53 2.21 -15.87
C ALA A 88 -0.61 2.47 -14.35
N LYS A 89 -1.71 3.04 -13.83
CA LYS A 89 -1.82 3.48 -12.42
C LYS A 89 -1.42 2.38 -11.43
N ARG A 90 -1.91 1.16 -11.63
CA ARG A 90 -1.69 0.02 -10.73
C ARG A 90 -0.27 -0.50 -10.77
N VAL A 91 0.34 -0.55 -11.96
CA VAL A 91 1.72 -0.98 -12.15
C VAL A 91 2.68 0.03 -11.52
N PHE A 92 2.45 1.33 -11.72
CA PHE A 92 3.23 2.39 -11.12
C PHE A 92 3.10 2.42 -9.58
N GLN A 93 1.89 2.19 -9.05
CA GLN A 93 1.69 2.01 -7.61
C GLN A 93 2.50 0.82 -7.08
N ALA A 94 2.46 -0.32 -7.78
CA ALA A 94 3.18 -1.52 -7.36
C ALA A 94 4.70 -1.31 -7.32
N LEU A 95 5.26 -0.67 -8.34
CA LEU A 95 6.68 -0.34 -8.39
C LEU A 95 7.06 0.65 -7.28
N ARG A 96 6.25 1.69 -7.03
CA ARG A 96 6.51 2.67 -5.98
C ARG A 96 6.55 2.03 -4.60
N ILE A 97 5.57 1.17 -4.32
CA ILE A 97 5.52 0.41 -3.07
C ILE A 97 6.77 -0.47 -2.91
N ALA A 98 7.17 -1.18 -3.97
CA ALA A 98 8.32 -2.08 -3.90
C ALA A 98 9.66 -1.34 -3.78
N VAL A 99 9.84 -0.23 -4.53
CA VAL A 99 11.07 0.56 -4.50
C VAL A 99 11.30 1.21 -3.12
N ASN A 100 10.22 1.64 -2.45
CA ASN A 100 10.30 2.40 -1.20
C ASN A 100 9.91 1.59 0.04
N ASP A 101 9.61 0.29 -0.12
CA ASP A 101 9.14 -0.58 0.96
C ASP A 101 7.98 0.03 1.79
N GLU A 102 7.04 0.70 1.09
CA GLU A 102 6.04 1.56 1.72
C GLU A 102 5.18 0.84 2.75
N LEU A 103 4.85 -0.44 2.52
CA LEU A 103 3.95 -1.18 3.41
C LEU A 103 4.62 -1.54 4.72
N THR A 104 5.89 -1.96 4.70
CA THR A 104 6.68 -2.20 5.90
C THR A 104 6.84 -0.90 6.71
N MET A 105 7.10 0.23 6.04
CA MET A 105 7.18 1.53 6.71
C MET A 105 5.87 1.91 7.41
N VAL A 106 4.71 1.57 6.83
CA VAL A 106 3.40 1.79 7.46
C VAL A 106 3.26 0.93 8.72
N GLU A 107 3.61 -0.35 8.66
CA GLU A 107 3.55 -1.27 9.80
C GLU A 107 4.43 -0.78 10.95
N GLU A 108 5.70 -0.50 10.69
CA GLU A 108 6.64 0.03 11.68
C GLU A 108 6.20 1.38 12.26
N GLY A 109 5.68 2.27 11.42
CA GLY A 109 5.14 3.56 11.84
C GLY A 109 3.93 3.45 12.78
N LEU A 110 3.06 2.47 12.54
CA LEU A 110 1.90 2.20 13.41
C LEU A 110 2.33 1.67 14.77
N GLU A 111 3.29 0.74 14.79
CA GLU A 111 3.86 0.20 16.05
C GLU A 111 4.58 1.30 16.85
N ALA A 112 5.41 2.10 16.19
CA ALA A 112 6.09 3.22 16.83
C ALA A 112 5.09 4.24 17.41
N ALA A 113 4.02 4.55 16.65
CA ALA A 113 2.96 5.45 17.12
C ALA A 113 2.25 4.90 18.37
N LEU A 114 1.95 3.59 18.42
CA LEU A 114 1.35 2.96 19.59
C LEU A 114 2.23 3.10 20.83
N ARG A 115 3.56 2.94 20.69
CA ARG A 115 4.53 3.03 21.81
C ARG A 115 4.64 4.43 22.39
N ILE A 116 4.56 5.47 21.57
CA ILE A 116 4.71 6.88 22.04
C ILE A 116 3.40 7.51 22.52
N LEU A 117 2.25 6.93 22.18
CA LEU A 117 0.96 7.46 22.60
C LEU A 117 0.72 7.23 24.10
N LYS A 118 0.36 8.28 24.81
CA LYS A 118 -0.14 8.19 26.20
C LYS A 118 -1.58 7.63 26.21
N PRO A 119 -2.03 7.02 27.33
CA PRO A 119 -3.44 6.69 27.53
C PRO A 119 -4.35 7.88 27.20
N GLY A 120 -5.42 7.64 26.43
CA GLY A 120 -6.32 8.68 25.93
C GLY A 120 -5.82 9.40 24.66
N GLY A 121 -4.55 9.20 24.25
CA GLY A 121 -4.02 9.71 22.98
C GLY A 121 -4.67 9.04 21.78
N ARG A 122 -4.84 9.78 20.68
CA ARG A 122 -5.49 9.28 19.47
C ARG A 122 -4.51 9.14 18.32
N LEU A 123 -4.57 7.99 17.67
CA LEU A 123 -3.90 7.71 16.40
C LEU A 123 -4.93 7.92 15.28
N ALA A 124 -4.70 8.94 14.46
CA ALA A 124 -5.49 9.21 13.26
C ALA A 124 -4.61 8.96 12.03
N VAL A 125 -5.02 8.02 11.18
CA VAL A 125 -4.25 7.62 9.99
C VAL A 125 -5.07 7.87 8.75
N ILE A 126 -4.47 8.54 7.75
CA ILE A 126 -5.05 8.72 6.42
C ILE A 126 -4.25 7.87 5.44
N SER A 127 -4.91 6.90 4.82
CA SER A 127 -4.36 6.08 3.74
C SER A 127 -4.98 6.46 2.40
N PHE A 128 -4.27 6.20 1.29
CA PHE A 128 -4.69 6.57 -0.06
C PHE A 128 -4.96 5.38 -0.97
N HIS A 129 -4.58 4.17 -0.57
CA HIS A 129 -4.92 2.95 -1.31
C HIS A 129 -5.36 1.80 -0.38
N SER A 130 -5.86 0.73 -1.02
CA SER A 130 -6.48 -0.42 -0.32
C SER A 130 -5.53 -1.18 0.58
N LEU A 131 -4.26 -1.30 0.19
CA LEU A 131 -3.26 -2.06 0.94
C LEU A 131 -2.89 -1.35 2.24
N GLU A 132 -2.60 -0.04 2.20
CA GLU A 132 -2.37 0.75 3.41
C GLU A 132 -3.58 0.69 4.35
N ASP A 133 -4.79 0.91 3.82
CA ASP A 133 -6.02 0.89 4.63
C ASP A 133 -6.25 -0.48 5.29
N ARG A 134 -5.86 -1.57 4.61
CA ARG A 134 -5.93 -2.93 5.16
C ARG A 134 -5.01 -3.08 6.36
N ILE A 135 -3.73 -2.70 6.23
CA ILE A 135 -2.74 -2.73 7.31
C ILE A 135 -3.23 -1.94 8.52
N VAL A 136 -3.62 -0.68 8.30
CA VAL A 136 -4.14 0.19 9.38
C VAL A 136 -5.36 -0.41 10.06
N LYS A 137 -6.31 -0.95 9.29
CA LYS A 137 -7.51 -1.61 9.81
C LYS A 137 -7.17 -2.83 10.64
N GLU A 138 -6.29 -3.69 10.15
CA GLU A 138 -5.88 -4.92 10.82
C GLU A 138 -5.12 -4.59 12.10
N PHE A 139 -4.15 -3.69 12.05
CA PHE A 139 -3.43 -3.21 13.21
C PHE A 139 -4.36 -2.67 14.31
N MET A 140 -5.26 -1.74 13.97
CA MET A 140 -6.21 -1.17 14.95
C MET A 140 -7.17 -2.21 15.52
N ARG A 141 -7.60 -3.17 14.71
CA ARG A 141 -8.45 -4.29 15.16
C ARG A 141 -7.71 -5.19 16.13
N ASP A 142 -6.47 -5.55 15.81
CA ASP A 142 -5.66 -6.45 16.60
C ASP A 142 -5.25 -5.81 17.94
N CYS A 143 -4.95 -4.51 17.94
CA CYS A 143 -4.73 -3.73 19.17
C CYS A 143 -6.01 -3.58 20.01
N ALA A 144 -7.18 -3.58 19.40
CA ALA A 144 -8.46 -3.49 20.11
C ALA A 144 -9.00 -4.85 20.57
N ALA A 145 -8.39 -5.96 20.15
CA ALA A 145 -8.81 -7.29 20.57
C ALA A 145 -8.36 -7.56 22.02
N PRO A 146 -9.31 -7.85 22.94
CA PRO A 146 -8.98 -8.14 24.33
C PRO A 146 -8.41 -9.54 24.54
N CYS A 147 -8.49 -10.41 23.51
CA CYS A 147 -8.06 -11.79 23.55
C CYS A 147 -7.60 -12.28 22.18
N VAL A 148 -6.61 -13.15 22.16
CA VAL A 148 -6.08 -13.84 20.95
C VAL A 148 -6.20 -15.37 21.06
N CYS A 149 -6.84 -15.87 22.10
CA CYS A 149 -7.08 -17.31 22.27
C CYS A 149 -7.99 -17.84 21.16
N PRO A 150 -7.86 -19.13 20.79
CA PRO A 150 -8.82 -19.81 19.91
C PRO A 150 -10.25 -19.68 20.45
N PRO A 151 -11.28 -19.54 19.60
CA PRO A 151 -12.66 -19.32 20.03
C PRO A 151 -13.26 -20.49 20.84
N ASP A 152 -12.72 -21.68 20.69
CA ASP A 152 -13.12 -22.92 21.35
C ASP A 152 -12.45 -23.13 22.72
N LEU A 153 -11.56 -22.23 23.14
CA LEU A 153 -10.94 -22.32 24.45
C LEU A 153 -11.93 -21.85 25.55
N PRO A 154 -12.31 -22.73 26.51
CA PRO A 154 -13.36 -22.42 27.48
C PRO A 154 -12.96 -21.31 28.48
N ILE A 155 -11.65 -21.11 28.70
CA ILE A 155 -11.13 -20.07 29.62
C ILE A 155 -9.97 -19.36 28.94
N CYS A 156 -10.01 -18.02 28.91
CA CYS A 156 -8.92 -17.21 28.34
C CYS A 156 -7.65 -17.36 29.21
N GLY A 157 -6.57 -17.79 28.58
CA GLY A 157 -5.25 -17.93 29.21
C GLY A 157 -4.21 -16.92 28.72
N CYS A 158 -4.53 -16.01 27.76
CA CYS A 158 -3.54 -15.15 27.15
C CYS A 158 -3.18 -13.90 27.98
N GLY A 159 -4.00 -13.53 28.97
CA GLY A 159 -3.77 -12.33 29.80
C GLY A 159 -3.76 -11.00 29.03
N ARG A 160 -4.14 -11.01 27.75
CA ARG A 160 -4.10 -9.82 26.90
C ARG A 160 -5.17 -8.83 27.27
N ALA A 161 -4.82 -7.54 27.25
CA ALA A 161 -5.76 -6.43 27.33
C ALA A 161 -5.73 -5.63 26.03
N ALA A 162 -6.88 -5.06 25.65
CA ALA A 162 -6.96 -4.19 24.48
C ALA A 162 -6.10 -2.94 24.68
N THR A 163 -5.10 -2.71 23.85
CA THR A 163 -4.20 -1.56 23.93
C THR A 163 -4.76 -0.33 23.20
N MET A 164 -5.74 -0.52 22.33
CA MET A 164 -6.46 0.54 21.65
C MET A 164 -7.98 0.33 21.70
N ARG A 165 -8.72 1.42 21.56
CA ARG A 165 -10.16 1.46 21.33
C ARG A 165 -10.44 2.09 19.97
N VAL A 166 -11.05 1.35 19.04
CA VAL A 166 -11.40 1.86 17.70
C VAL A 166 -12.48 2.95 17.84
N ILE A 167 -12.19 4.15 17.35
CA ILE A 167 -13.13 5.28 17.36
C ILE A 167 -13.97 5.28 16.08
N THR A 168 -13.35 5.05 14.91
CA THR A 168 -14.05 4.96 13.63
C THR A 168 -14.34 3.50 13.28
N SER A 169 -15.53 3.00 13.60
CA SER A 169 -15.96 1.63 13.23
C SER A 169 -16.01 1.41 11.72
N ARG A 170 -16.29 2.47 10.96
CA ARG A 170 -16.22 2.49 9.49
C ARG A 170 -15.19 3.52 9.04
N VAL A 171 -14.58 3.26 7.89
CA VAL A 171 -13.67 4.23 7.25
C VAL A 171 -14.40 5.54 6.96
N VAL A 172 -13.78 6.66 7.34
CA VAL A 172 -14.29 8.00 6.99
C VAL A 172 -13.69 8.40 5.65
N ARG A 173 -14.52 8.87 4.74
CA ARG A 173 -14.15 9.34 3.40
C ARG A 173 -14.38 10.84 3.28
N PRO A 174 -13.68 11.53 2.35
CA PRO A 174 -13.88 12.94 2.13
C PRO A 174 -15.32 13.22 1.67
N GLY A 175 -15.89 14.31 2.16
CA GLY A 175 -17.20 14.80 1.72
C GLY A 175 -17.12 15.56 0.39
N ALA A 176 -18.28 15.84 -0.23
CA ALA A 176 -18.36 16.53 -1.51
C ALA A 176 -17.62 17.88 -1.48
N ALA A 177 -17.85 18.69 -0.45
CA ALA A 177 -17.20 20.00 -0.31
C ALA A 177 -15.67 19.94 -0.19
N GLU A 178 -15.11 18.83 0.30
CA GLU A 178 -13.66 18.60 0.31
C GLU A 178 -13.17 18.21 -1.09
N LEU A 179 -13.90 17.33 -1.77
CA LEU A 179 -13.56 16.87 -3.12
C LEU A 179 -13.58 18.00 -4.14
N ASP A 180 -14.52 18.94 -3.99
CA ASP A 180 -14.60 20.14 -4.84
C ASP A 180 -13.36 21.02 -4.71
N ARG A 181 -12.80 21.13 -3.50
CA ARG A 181 -11.59 21.92 -3.22
C ARG A 181 -10.29 21.16 -3.43
N ASN A 182 -10.32 19.85 -3.21
CA ASN A 182 -9.16 18.97 -3.29
C ASN A 182 -9.53 17.62 -3.93
N PRO A 183 -9.60 17.52 -5.25
CA PRO A 183 -9.91 16.27 -5.95
C PRO A 183 -8.91 15.12 -5.62
N ARG A 184 -7.69 15.44 -5.16
CA ARG A 184 -6.70 14.43 -4.77
C ARG A 184 -7.09 13.65 -3.52
N ALA A 185 -7.99 14.18 -2.69
CA ALA A 185 -8.54 13.48 -1.53
C ALA A 185 -9.47 12.31 -1.88
N ALA A 186 -9.89 12.14 -3.13
CA ALA A 186 -10.90 11.15 -3.54
C ALA A 186 -10.61 9.71 -3.10
N SER A 187 -9.34 9.32 -3.00
CA SER A 187 -8.94 7.99 -2.53
C SER A 187 -8.61 7.92 -1.04
N SER A 188 -8.65 9.04 -0.31
CA SER A 188 -8.29 9.06 1.11
C SER A 188 -9.29 8.30 1.99
N ARG A 189 -8.75 7.67 3.03
CA ARG A 189 -9.46 6.86 4.01
C ARG A 189 -8.91 7.16 5.38
N LEU A 190 -9.72 7.79 6.24
CA LEU A 190 -9.34 8.09 7.62
C LEU A 190 -9.83 7.00 8.55
N ARG A 191 -8.92 6.51 9.41
CA ARG A 191 -9.22 5.67 10.56
C ARG A 191 -8.64 6.28 11.82
N VAL A 192 -9.36 6.12 12.94
CA VAL A 192 -8.96 6.66 14.24
C VAL A 192 -9.15 5.60 15.31
N ALA A 193 -8.13 5.43 16.15
CA ALA A 193 -8.19 4.65 17.38
C ALA A 193 -7.59 5.45 18.56
N GLU A 194 -8.00 5.14 19.76
CA GLU A 194 -7.54 5.78 20.99
C GLU A 194 -6.77 4.78 21.83
N ARG A 195 -5.62 5.18 22.36
CA ARG A 195 -4.80 4.41 23.29
C ARG A 195 -5.55 4.21 24.62
N THR A 196 -5.62 2.98 25.10
CA THR A 196 -6.17 2.64 26.42
C THR A 196 -5.10 2.82 27.51
N ASP A 197 -5.43 2.49 28.75
CA ASP A 197 -4.49 2.43 29.87
C ASP A 197 -3.80 1.07 30.02
N ALA A 198 -4.17 0.09 29.19
CA ALA A 198 -3.56 -1.24 29.21
C ALA A 198 -2.04 -1.16 28.96
N PRO A 199 -1.21 -1.91 29.69
CA PRO A 199 0.22 -1.96 29.44
C PRO A 199 0.50 -2.50 28.05
N LEU A 200 1.57 -2.00 27.42
CA LEU A 200 2.17 -2.66 26.25
C LEU A 200 2.97 -3.84 26.77
N GLY A 201 2.79 -5.02 26.18
CA GLY A 201 3.65 -6.16 26.46
C GLY A 201 5.10 -5.86 26.08
N ASP A 202 6.04 -6.57 26.70
CA ASP A 202 7.49 -6.38 26.45
C ASP A 202 7.92 -6.67 25.00
N ASP A 203 7.03 -7.30 24.20
CA ASP A 203 7.27 -7.68 22.80
C ASP A 203 6.56 -6.75 21.77
N ALA A 204 6.07 -5.59 22.21
CA ALA A 204 5.35 -4.64 21.33
C ALA A 204 6.23 -3.48 20.86
#